data_9f51070aa865eb654da724242a780a4d
#
_entry.id   9f51070aa865eb654da724242a780a4d
#
_cell.length_a   1.000
_cell.length_b   1.000
_cell.length_c   1.000
_cell.angle_alpha   90.00
_cell.angle_beta   90.00
_cell.angle_gamma   90.00
#
_symmetry.space_group_name_H-M   'P 1'
#
loop_
_entity.id
_entity.type
_entity.pdbx_description
1 polymer ?
#
loop_
_entity_poly.entity_id
_entity_poly.type
_entity_poly.pdbx_seq_one_letter_code
_entity_poly.pdbx_strand_id
1 'polypeptide(L)'
;ACGLDRLIGDPRWCLHPVQVMGAVITQLRLWAEAIGGDRPWALRLGGGLITAVLVGGSAAAGWALEQLSLHSPWAVPLLVIALASALAGRSLRLAVEDVLTPLSSAPPDLEQARRKLGWIVGRDVEGLAAPELLRALAETASENAVDGLFAPLFWMLIGAGLWSLNPALPGPLALAWAFKASSTLDSMLGYRRGRLQWLGTAG
;
A
#
# COMPACT_ATOMS: atom_id res chain seq x y z
N ALA A 1 -6.97 12.17 10.08
CA ALA A 1 -6.62 11.26 8.97
C ALA A 1 -7.80 10.34 8.63
N CYS A 2 -8.26 9.45 9.54
CA CYS A 2 -9.35 8.48 9.23
C CYS A 2 -10.65 9.13 8.74
N GLY A 3 -11.07 10.27 9.31
CA GLY A 3 -12.25 11.00 8.85
C GLY A 3 -12.09 11.57 7.46
N LEU A 4 -10.90 12.03 7.11
CA LEU A 4 -10.59 12.58 5.79
C LEU A 4 -10.56 11.48 4.73
N ASP A 5 -9.92 10.33 5.01
CA ASP A 5 -9.94 9.15 4.14
C ASP A 5 -11.39 8.71 3.83
N ARG A 6 -12.25 8.68 4.85
CA ARG A 6 -13.65 8.29 4.68
C ARG A 6 -14.46 9.28 3.82
N LEU A 7 -14.17 10.57 3.90
CA LEU A 7 -14.93 11.62 3.21
C LEU A 7 -14.42 11.86 1.78
N ILE A 8 -13.13 12.01 1.62
CA ILE A 8 -12.50 12.42 0.36
C ILE A 8 -12.05 11.20 -0.45
N GLY A 9 -11.51 10.16 0.22
CA GLY A 9 -10.87 9.02 -0.46
C GLY A 9 -9.66 9.45 -1.27
N ASP A 10 -9.33 8.67 -2.31
CA ASP A 10 -8.23 8.95 -3.22
C ASP A 10 -8.75 9.66 -4.49
N PRO A 11 -8.60 10.99 -4.59
CA PRO A 11 -9.01 11.71 -5.79
C PRO A 11 -8.14 11.27 -6.97
N ARG A 12 -8.75 10.81 -8.06
CA ARG A 12 -8.06 10.30 -9.27
C ARG A 12 -7.13 11.33 -9.94
N TRP A 13 -7.26 12.61 -9.62
CA TRP A 13 -6.44 13.71 -10.15
C TRP A 13 -5.23 14.05 -9.26
N CYS A 14 -5.13 13.50 -8.06
CA CYS A 14 -4.01 13.73 -7.14
C CYS A 14 -3.01 12.58 -7.24
N LEU A 15 -1.72 12.89 -7.36
CA LEU A 15 -0.64 11.91 -7.28
C LEU A 15 -0.66 11.25 -5.90
N HIS A 16 -1.20 10.03 -5.84
CA HIS A 16 -1.25 9.28 -4.59
C HIS A 16 0.15 8.74 -4.24
N PRO A 17 0.64 8.89 -2.99
CA PRO A 17 1.98 8.43 -2.61
C PRO A 17 2.27 6.97 -2.98
N VAL A 18 1.30 6.06 -2.85
CA VAL A 18 1.44 4.65 -3.24
C VAL A 18 1.66 4.48 -4.75
N GLN A 19 1.04 5.31 -5.59
CA GLN A 19 1.26 5.28 -7.04
C GLN A 19 2.68 5.74 -7.38
N VAL A 20 3.17 6.77 -6.69
CA VAL A 20 4.57 7.23 -6.83
C VAL A 20 5.53 6.13 -6.40
N MET A 21 5.28 5.49 -5.24
CA MET A 21 6.07 4.34 -4.78
C MET A 21 6.09 3.23 -5.82
N GLY A 22 4.93 2.85 -6.37
CA GLY A 22 4.83 1.82 -7.41
C GLY A 22 5.59 2.16 -8.69
N ALA A 23 5.53 3.42 -9.14
CA ALA A 23 6.29 3.89 -10.30
C ALA A 23 7.80 3.83 -10.03
N VAL A 24 8.25 4.27 -8.86
CA VAL A 24 9.68 4.20 -8.45
C VAL A 24 10.14 2.74 -8.38
N ILE A 25 9.38 1.84 -7.77
CA ILE A 25 9.70 0.40 -7.74
C ILE A 25 9.88 -0.14 -9.15
N THR A 26 8.95 0.17 -10.06
CA THR A 26 9.00 -0.30 -11.45
C THR A 26 10.26 0.17 -12.14
N GLN A 27 10.64 1.44 -12.02
CA GLN A 27 11.85 1.98 -12.63
C GLN A 27 13.12 1.37 -12.04
N LEU A 28 13.22 1.31 -10.71
CA LEU A 28 14.38 0.74 -10.03
C LEU A 28 14.53 -0.77 -10.33
N ARG A 29 13.42 -1.49 -10.43
CA ARG A 29 13.40 -2.89 -10.85
C ARG A 29 13.97 -3.06 -12.24
N LEU A 30 13.50 -2.27 -13.23
CA LEU A 30 14.01 -2.33 -14.60
C LEU A 30 15.53 -2.08 -14.66
N TRP A 31 16.02 -1.12 -13.89
CA TRP A 31 17.47 -0.86 -13.80
C TRP A 31 18.23 -2.01 -13.14
N ALA A 32 17.72 -2.55 -12.02
CA ALA A 32 18.35 -3.67 -11.34
C ALA A 32 18.40 -4.93 -12.23
N GLU A 33 17.34 -5.20 -13.00
CA GLU A 33 17.29 -6.31 -13.96
C GLU A 33 18.23 -6.08 -15.16
N ALA A 34 18.34 -4.84 -15.66
CA ALA A 34 19.25 -4.50 -16.75
C ALA A 34 20.73 -4.64 -16.35
N ILE A 35 21.09 -4.22 -15.13
CA ILE A 35 22.48 -4.27 -14.62
C ILE A 35 22.81 -5.68 -14.12
N GLY A 36 21.90 -6.30 -13.37
CA GLY A 36 22.12 -7.60 -12.73
C GLY A 36 22.04 -8.79 -13.69
N GLY A 37 21.31 -8.65 -14.79
CA GLY A 37 21.01 -9.74 -15.72
C GLY A 37 20.34 -10.91 -15.01
N ASP A 38 20.89 -12.12 -15.20
CA ASP A 38 20.41 -13.34 -14.55
C ASP A 38 21.27 -13.77 -13.33
N ARG A 39 22.08 -12.85 -12.79
CA ARG A 39 22.97 -13.13 -11.65
C ARG A 39 22.18 -13.00 -10.33
N PRO A 40 21.95 -14.11 -9.59
CA PRO A 40 21.13 -14.09 -8.36
C PRO A 40 21.63 -13.11 -7.30
N TRP A 41 22.97 -13.05 -7.10
CA TRP A 41 23.55 -12.15 -6.09
C TRP A 41 23.37 -10.67 -6.45
N ALA A 42 23.51 -10.30 -7.73
CA ALA A 42 23.34 -8.94 -8.19
C ALA A 42 21.86 -8.49 -8.05
N LEU A 43 20.92 -9.38 -8.39
CA LEU A 43 19.49 -9.12 -8.21
C LEU A 43 19.12 -9.01 -6.72
N ARG A 44 19.70 -9.81 -5.82
CA ARG A 44 19.49 -9.67 -4.37
C ARG A 44 20.01 -8.34 -3.84
N LEU A 45 21.22 -7.93 -4.25
CA LEU A 45 21.75 -6.62 -3.87
C LEU A 45 20.89 -5.49 -4.44
N GLY A 46 20.45 -5.60 -5.70
CA GLY A 46 19.53 -4.65 -6.31
C GLY A 46 18.21 -4.55 -5.54
N GLY A 47 17.61 -5.68 -5.17
CA GLY A 47 16.40 -5.73 -4.33
C GLY A 47 16.61 -5.08 -2.96
N GLY A 48 17.71 -5.39 -2.28
CA GLY A 48 18.06 -4.76 -1.00
C GLY A 48 18.23 -3.24 -1.12
N LEU A 49 18.86 -2.76 -2.20
CA LEU A 49 19.00 -1.33 -2.47
C LEU A 49 17.64 -0.68 -2.76
N ILE A 50 16.79 -1.31 -3.57
CA ILE A 50 15.43 -0.83 -3.84
C ILE A 50 14.65 -0.70 -2.53
N THR A 51 14.70 -1.72 -1.67
CA THR A 51 14.03 -1.70 -0.35
C THR A 51 14.57 -0.55 0.52
N ALA A 52 15.88 -0.42 0.64
CA ALA A 52 16.50 0.63 1.45
C ALA A 52 16.14 2.03 0.94
N VAL A 53 16.21 2.27 -0.36
CA VAL A 53 15.88 3.57 -0.99
C VAL A 53 14.39 3.88 -0.82
N LEU A 54 13.51 2.92 -1.07
CA LEU A 54 12.08 3.20 -1.02
C LEU A 54 11.58 3.37 0.42
N VAL A 55 11.92 2.44 1.30
CA VAL A 55 11.47 2.50 2.72
C VAL A 55 12.14 3.68 3.43
N GLY A 56 13.46 3.83 3.29
CA GLY A 56 14.21 4.94 3.89
C GLY A 56 13.80 6.29 3.30
N GLY A 57 13.64 6.39 1.99
CA GLY A 57 13.18 7.61 1.32
C GLY A 57 11.76 8.01 1.72
N SER A 58 10.84 7.05 1.82
CA SER A 58 9.47 7.29 2.28
C SER A 58 9.43 7.73 3.75
N ALA A 59 10.21 7.08 4.62
CA ALA A 59 10.37 7.49 6.01
C ALA A 59 10.95 8.90 6.13
N ALA A 60 12.00 9.19 5.38
CA ALA A 60 12.66 10.51 5.39
C ALA A 60 11.72 11.62 4.88
N ALA A 61 10.96 11.36 3.82
CA ALA A 61 9.98 12.30 3.29
C ALA A 61 8.86 12.58 4.31
N GLY A 62 8.34 11.56 4.96
CA GLY A 62 7.36 11.69 6.03
C GLY A 62 7.91 12.50 7.21
N TRP A 63 9.10 12.15 7.67
CA TRP A 63 9.79 12.85 8.75
C TRP A 63 10.06 14.32 8.40
N ALA A 64 10.52 14.61 7.18
CA ALA A 64 10.76 15.98 6.74
C ALA A 64 9.48 16.83 6.77
N LEU A 65 8.34 16.27 6.36
CA LEU A 65 7.04 16.95 6.44
C LEU A 65 6.59 17.16 7.90
N GLU A 66 6.84 16.21 8.79
CA GLU A 66 6.60 16.34 10.21
C GLU A 66 7.44 17.48 10.80
N GLN A 67 8.75 17.52 10.51
CA GLN A 67 9.62 18.62 10.97
C GLN A 67 9.16 19.97 10.42
N LEU A 68 8.76 20.02 9.14
CA LEU A 68 8.23 21.25 8.55
C LEU A 68 6.97 21.73 9.26
N SER A 69 6.09 20.83 9.70
CA SER A 69 4.86 21.18 10.43
C SER A 69 5.10 21.78 11.80
N LEU A 70 6.24 21.50 12.43
CA LEU A 70 6.65 22.12 13.70
C LEU A 70 7.06 23.58 13.53
N HIS A 71 7.59 23.94 12.35
CA HIS A 71 8.11 25.28 12.08
C HIS A 71 7.13 26.14 11.26
N SER A 72 6.14 25.51 10.58
CA SER A 72 5.21 26.21 9.70
C SER A 72 3.78 25.70 9.89
N PRO A 73 2.85 26.53 10.44
CA PRO A 73 1.45 26.16 10.57
C PRO A 73 0.77 25.76 9.24
N TRP A 74 1.25 26.30 8.11
CA TRP A 74 0.75 25.99 6.78
C TRP A 74 1.08 24.56 6.32
N ALA A 75 2.06 23.91 6.93
CA ALA A 75 2.38 22.51 6.65
C ALA A 75 1.46 21.52 7.39
N VAL A 76 0.73 21.95 8.42
CA VAL A 76 -0.17 21.07 9.19
C VAL A 76 -1.31 20.49 8.34
N PRO A 77 -2.03 21.25 7.50
CA PRO A 77 -3.02 20.65 6.59
C PRO A 77 -2.42 19.62 5.65
N LEU A 78 -1.20 19.87 5.12
CA LEU A 78 -0.50 18.94 4.26
C LEU A 78 -0.12 17.66 5.00
N LEU A 79 0.35 17.77 6.24
CA LEU A 79 0.64 16.61 7.11
C LEU A 79 -0.63 15.78 7.35
N VAL A 80 -1.78 16.41 7.61
CA VAL A 80 -3.06 15.70 7.81
C VAL A 80 -3.51 14.98 6.55
N ILE A 81 -3.36 15.59 5.37
CA ILE A 81 -3.65 14.97 4.08
C ILE A 81 -2.70 13.79 3.83
N ALA A 82 -1.41 13.98 4.09
CA ALA A 82 -0.40 12.93 3.93
C ALA A 82 -0.65 11.74 4.86
N LEU A 83 -1.04 11.97 6.12
CA LEU A 83 -1.48 10.91 7.03
C LEU A 83 -2.74 10.18 6.53
N ALA A 84 -3.70 10.92 5.96
CA ALA A 84 -4.90 10.32 5.39
C ALA A 84 -4.56 9.43 4.18
N SER A 85 -3.59 9.83 3.34
CA SER A 85 -3.15 9.08 2.16
C SER A 85 -2.47 7.74 2.47
N ALA A 86 -2.02 7.54 3.71
CA ALA A 86 -1.49 6.24 4.14
C ALA A 86 -2.59 5.21 4.44
N LEU A 87 -3.86 5.67 4.53
CA LEU A 87 -5.02 4.84 4.82
C LEU A 87 -5.80 4.55 3.53
N ALA A 88 -6.33 3.34 3.41
CA ALA A 88 -7.08 2.89 2.25
C ALA A 88 -8.50 2.39 2.62
N GLY A 89 -9.06 2.87 3.74
CA GLY A 89 -10.33 2.35 4.27
C GLY A 89 -11.51 2.60 3.33
N ARG A 90 -11.60 3.77 2.70
CA ARG A 90 -12.64 4.07 1.73
C ARG A 90 -12.49 3.25 0.46
N SER A 91 -11.28 3.19 -0.10
CA SER A 91 -10.99 2.43 -1.32
C SER A 91 -11.30 0.96 -1.15
N LEU A 92 -10.94 0.37 0.01
CA LEU A 92 -11.27 -1.00 0.36
C LEU A 92 -12.80 -1.20 0.46
N ARG A 93 -13.50 -0.30 1.15
CA ARG A 93 -14.96 -0.39 1.26
C ARG A 93 -15.63 -0.38 -0.10
N LEU A 94 -15.25 0.55 -0.97
CA LEU A 94 -15.80 0.66 -2.32
C LEU A 94 -15.51 -0.59 -3.14
N ALA A 95 -14.30 -1.16 -3.06
CA ALA A 95 -13.94 -2.38 -3.75
C ALA A 95 -14.79 -3.58 -3.29
N VAL A 96 -15.07 -3.69 -1.99
CA VAL A 96 -15.94 -4.73 -1.42
C VAL A 96 -17.40 -4.52 -1.86
N GLU A 97 -17.93 -3.30 -1.76
CA GLU A 97 -19.28 -2.95 -2.19
C GLU A 97 -19.49 -3.22 -3.68
N ASP A 98 -18.48 -2.97 -4.50
CA ASP A 98 -18.50 -3.25 -5.94
C ASP A 98 -18.71 -4.73 -6.27
N VAL A 99 -18.16 -5.64 -5.47
CA VAL A 99 -18.36 -7.09 -5.65
C VAL A 99 -19.69 -7.55 -5.01
N LEU A 100 -20.06 -6.98 -3.85
CA LEU A 100 -21.29 -7.37 -3.15
C LEU A 100 -22.55 -6.94 -3.91
N THR A 101 -22.53 -5.80 -4.58
CA THR A 101 -23.70 -5.26 -5.29
C THR A 101 -24.27 -6.27 -6.31
N PRO A 102 -23.50 -6.81 -7.26
CA PRO A 102 -24.02 -7.81 -8.19
C PRO A 102 -24.38 -9.15 -7.53
N LEU A 103 -23.73 -9.53 -6.42
CA LEU A 103 -24.11 -10.76 -5.66
C LEU A 103 -25.44 -10.62 -4.95
N SER A 104 -25.81 -9.40 -4.56
CA SER A 104 -27.05 -9.08 -3.84
C SER A 104 -28.21 -8.76 -4.77
N SER A 105 -28.02 -8.73 -6.09
CA SER A 105 -29.09 -8.50 -7.05
C SER A 105 -30.03 -9.71 -7.14
N ALA A 106 -31.25 -9.52 -7.66
CA ALA A 106 -32.22 -10.57 -7.84
C ALA A 106 -32.65 -10.65 -9.33
N PRO A 107 -32.17 -11.65 -10.11
CA PRO A 107 -31.24 -12.73 -9.75
C PRO A 107 -29.81 -12.23 -9.58
N PRO A 108 -28.94 -12.96 -8.82
CA PRO A 108 -27.53 -12.60 -8.67
C PRO A 108 -26.75 -12.64 -9.99
N ASP A 109 -26.00 -11.58 -10.27
CA ASP A 109 -25.09 -11.53 -11.43
C ASP A 109 -23.69 -12.04 -11.05
N LEU A 110 -23.51 -13.37 -11.11
CA LEU A 110 -22.26 -14.02 -10.75
C LEU A 110 -21.12 -13.65 -11.71
N GLU A 111 -21.41 -13.41 -12.99
CA GLU A 111 -20.41 -13.03 -13.98
C GLU A 111 -19.79 -11.66 -13.66
N GLN A 112 -20.64 -10.69 -13.33
CA GLN A 112 -20.15 -9.37 -12.95
C GLN A 112 -19.39 -9.44 -11.63
N ALA A 113 -19.85 -10.22 -10.64
CA ALA A 113 -19.17 -10.41 -9.37
C ALA A 113 -17.78 -11.04 -9.56
N ARG A 114 -17.66 -12.10 -10.40
CA ARG A 114 -16.37 -12.73 -10.73
C ARG A 114 -15.40 -11.72 -11.37
N ARG A 115 -15.85 -10.98 -12.38
CA ARG A 115 -15.01 -9.96 -13.02
C ARG A 115 -14.48 -8.93 -12.02
N LYS A 116 -15.35 -8.41 -11.15
CA LYS A 116 -14.95 -7.41 -10.14
C LYS A 116 -14.05 -7.99 -9.05
N LEU A 117 -14.33 -9.20 -8.60
CA LEU A 117 -13.49 -9.90 -7.63
C LEU A 117 -12.10 -10.20 -8.22
N GLY A 118 -12.02 -10.61 -9.49
CA GLY A 118 -10.75 -10.88 -10.17
C GLY A 118 -9.79 -9.69 -10.25
N TRP A 119 -10.28 -8.46 -10.07
CA TRP A 119 -9.41 -7.26 -10.02
C TRP A 119 -8.73 -7.06 -8.65
N ILE A 120 -9.24 -7.68 -7.60
CA ILE A 120 -8.77 -7.47 -6.22
C ILE A 120 -8.20 -8.74 -5.57
N VAL A 121 -8.27 -9.89 -6.26
CA VAL A 121 -7.67 -11.15 -5.81
C VAL A 121 -6.57 -11.60 -6.76
N GLY A 122 -5.52 -12.23 -6.21
CA GLY A 122 -4.39 -12.75 -7.00
C GLY A 122 -4.60 -14.18 -7.55
N ARG A 123 -5.83 -14.71 -7.51
CA ARG A 123 -6.17 -16.07 -7.95
C ARG A 123 -7.27 -16.07 -8.99
N ASP A 124 -7.40 -17.19 -9.70
CA ASP A 124 -8.50 -17.42 -10.62
C ASP A 124 -9.83 -17.52 -9.86
N VAL A 125 -10.84 -16.84 -10.39
CA VAL A 125 -12.21 -16.79 -9.84
C VAL A 125 -13.24 -17.36 -10.82
N GLU A 126 -12.81 -17.89 -11.97
CA GLU A 126 -13.68 -18.51 -12.94
C GLU A 126 -14.38 -19.73 -12.34
N GLY A 127 -15.67 -19.86 -12.60
CA GLY A 127 -16.47 -21.01 -12.14
C GLY A 127 -16.85 -20.99 -10.66
N LEU A 128 -16.36 -20.05 -9.83
CA LEU A 128 -16.71 -19.99 -8.42
C LEU A 128 -18.21 -19.73 -8.21
N ALA A 129 -18.85 -20.51 -7.31
CA ALA A 129 -20.22 -20.28 -6.87
C ALA A 129 -20.32 -19.09 -5.92
N ALA A 130 -21.53 -18.57 -5.69
CA ALA A 130 -21.74 -17.39 -4.83
C ALA A 130 -21.12 -17.53 -3.42
N PRO A 131 -21.21 -18.66 -2.71
CA PRO A 131 -20.58 -18.82 -1.40
C PRO A 131 -19.04 -18.73 -1.45
N GLU A 132 -18.44 -19.26 -2.53
CA GLU A 132 -16.99 -19.24 -2.73
C GLU A 132 -16.49 -17.83 -3.09
N LEU A 133 -17.27 -17.07 -3.87
CA LEU A 133 -17.01 -15.67 -4.16
C LEU A 133 -17.04 -14.81 -2.89
N LEU A 134 -18.05 -15.02 -2.02
CA LEU A 134 -18.14 -14.31 -0.74
C LEU A 134 -16.98 -14.66 0.19
N ARG A 135 -16.57 -15.92 0.23
CA ARG A 135 -15.40 -16.34 1.00
C ARG A 135 -14.12 -15.69 0.49
N ALA A 136 -13.89 -15.72 -0.81
CA ALA A 136 -12.72 -15.10 -1.44
C ALA A 136 -12.70 -13.59 -1.22
N LEU A 137 -13.87 -12.93 -1.29
CA LEU A 137 -14.02 -11.51 -0.98
C LEU A 137 -13.69 -11.22 0.49
N ALA A 138 -14.19 -12.02 1.43
CA ALA A 138 -13.91 -11.83 2.86
C ALA A 138 -12.42 -12.03 3.20
N GLU A 139 -11.78 -13.04 2.60
CA GLU A 139 -10.34 -13.30 2.74
C GLU A 139 -9.52 -12.09 2.27
N THR A 140 -9.76 -11.63 1.03
CA THR A 140 -9.01 -10.51 0.47
C THR A 140 -9.34 -9.18 1.16
N ALA A 141 -10.59 -8.98 1.60
CA ALA A 141 -10.98 -7.79 2.34
C ALA A 141 -10.30 -7.71 3.71
N SER A 142 -10.18 -8.84 4.43
CA SER A 142 -9.48 -8.89 5.72
C SER A 142 -7.98 -8.66 5.56
N GLU A 143 -7.33 -9.26 4.57
CA GLU A 143 -5.92 -9.05 4.26
C GLU A 143 -5.64 -7.58 3.92
N ASN A 144 -6.40 -7.03 2.98
CA ASN A 144 -6.27 -5.61 2.60
C ASN A 144 -6.65 -4.64 3.73
N ALA A 145 -7.53 -5.03 4.67
CA ALA A 145 -7.81 -4.22 5.86
C ALA A 145 -6.61 -4.14 6.81
N VAL A 146 -5.88 -5.24 6.96
CA VAL A 146 -4.63 -5.22 7.74
C VAL A 146 -3.62 -4.27 7.10
N ASP A 147 -3.33 -4.43 5.81
CA ASP A 147 -2.28 -3.67 5.10
C ASP A 147 -2.69 -2.23 4.77
N GLY A 148 -3.98 -1.99 4.56
CA GLY A 148 -4.51 -0.69 4.14
C GLY A 148 -5.01 0.18 5.28
N LEU A 149 -5.27 -0.38 6.47
CA LEU A 149 -5.85 0.38 7.56
C LEU A 149 -5.18 0.09 8.92
N PHE A 150 -5.20 -1.18 9.40
CA PHE A 150 -4.77 -1.49 10.76
C PHE A 150 -3.27 -1.33 10.95
N ALA A 151 -2.44 -1.84 10.05
CA ALA A 151 -1.00 -1.72 10.16
C ALA A 151 -0.50 -0.28 9.99
N PRO A 152 -0.97 0.53 9.02
CA PRO A 152 -0.67 1.95 8.99
C PRO A 152 -1.05 2.68 10.28
N LEU A 153 -2.24 2.43 10.85
CA LEU A 153 -2.68 3.03 12.11
C LEU A 153 -1.78 2.61 13.28
N PHE A 154 -1.40 1.33 13.35
CA PHE A 154 -0.46 0.84 14.35
C PHE A 154 0.88 1.58 14.28
N TRP A 155 1.46 1.71 13.09
CA TRP A 155 2.72 2.42 12.90
C TRP A 155 2.59 3.93 13.16
N MET A 156 1.45 4.54 12.83
CA MET A 156 1.16 5.92 13.24
C MET A 156 1.13 6.07 14.75
N LEU A 157 0.56 5.12 15.48
CA LEU A 157 0.52 5.15 16.95
C LEU A 157 1.91 5.03 17.55
N ILE A 158 2.75 4.11 17.04
CA ILE A 158 4.15 3.98 17.45
C ILE A 158 4.92 5.29 17.18
N GLY A 159 4.76 5.85 15.99
CA GLY A 159 5.39 7.13 15.62
C GLY A 159 4.93 8.28 16.49
N ALA A 160 3.65 8.35 16.84
CA ALA A 160 3.12 9.35 17.76
C ALA A 160 3.75 9.22 19.17
N GLY A 161 3.94 7.99 19.65
CA GLY A 161 4.65 7.72 20.88
C GLY A 161 6.11 8.21 20.85
N LEU A 162 6.84 7.88 19.77
CA LEU A 162 8.22 8.36 19.58
C LEU A 162 8.28 9.89 19.52
N TRP A 163 7.39 10.50 18.77
CA TRP A 163 7.33 11.94 18.60
C TRP A 163 6.97 12.69 19.89
N SER A 164 6.15 12.08 20.75
CA SER A 164 5.84 12.63 22.08
C SER A 164 7.02 12.62 23.03
N LEU A 165 7.95 11.67 22.85
CA LEU A 165 9.20 11.61 23.63
C LEU A 165 10.21 12.65 23.13
N ASN A 166 10.38 12.75 21.84
CA ASN A 166 11.26 13.74 21.21
C ASN A 166 10.76 14.05 19.79
N PRO A 167 10.31 15.29 19.51
CA PRO A 167 9.84 15.71 18.19
C PRO A 167 10.89 15.61 17.06
N ALA A 168 12.16 15.42 17.36
CA ALA A 168 13.19 15.18 16.36
C ALA A 168 13.20 13.73 15.85
N LEU A 169 12.54 12.79 16.54
CA LEU A 169 12.40 11.41 16.10
C LEU A 169 11.38 11.28 14.96
N PRO A 170 11.46 10.18 14.16
CA PRO A 170 10.43 9.85 13.18
C PRO A 170 9.06 9.72 13.83
N GLY A 171 8.09 10.42 13.31
CA GLY A 171 6.74 10.48 13.83
C GLY A 171 5.74 9.58 13.09
N PRO A 172 4.44 9.86 13.24
CA PRO A 172 3.35 9.04 12.67
C PRO A 172 3.43 8.85 11.16
N LEU A 173 3.74 9.92 10.42
CA LEU A 173 3.77 9.89 8.96
C LEU A 173 4.99 9.12 8.46
N ALA A 174 6.16 9.37 9.07
CA ALA A 174 7.40 8.69 8.71
C ALA A 174 7.25 7.17 8.82
N LEU A 175 6.71 6.66 9.93
CA LEU A 175 6.53 5.23 10.14
C LEU A 175 5.41 4.65 9.27
N ALA A 176 4.30 5.35 9.10
CA ALA A 176 3.22 4.90 8.22
C ALA A 176 3.65 4.80 6.76
N TRP A 177 4.41 5.78 6.25
CA TRP A 177 4.92 5.74 4.89
C TRP A 177 6.03 4.70 4.70
N ALA A 178 6.89 4.47 5.70
CA ALA A 178 7.84 3.37 5.69
C ALA A 178 7.14 2.01 5.57
N PHE A 179 6.12 1.78 6.40
CA PHE A 179 5.30 0.57 6.30
C PHE A 179 4.62 0.45 4.94
N LYS A 180 4.01 1.53 4.45
CA LYS A 180 3.31 1.53 3.16
C LYS A 180 4.26 1.21 1.99
N ALA A 181 5.49 1.71 2.06
CA ALA A 181 6.55 1.38 1.10
C ALA A 181 6.92 -0.11 1.16
N SER A 182 7.06 -0.70 2.36
CA SER A 182 7.32 -2.14 2.55
C SER A 182 6.19 -2.99 2.01
N SER A 183 4.94 -2.69 2.35
CA SER A 183 3.74 -3.41 1.85
C SER A 183 3.63 -3.31 0.32
N THR A 184 3.95 -2.15 -0.28
CA THR A 184 3.95 -1.98 -1.74
C THR A 184 5.07 -2.78 -2.40
N LEU A 185 6.24 -2.85 -1.78
CA LEU A 185 7.35 -3.69 -2.25
C LEU A 185 6.98 -5.17 -2.25
N ASP A 186 6.40 -5.67 -1.17
CA ASP A 186 5.95 -7.07 -1.09
C ASP A 186 4.91 -7.36 -2.18
N SER A 187 3.92 -6.51 -2.36
CA SER A 187 2.90 -6.65 -3.40
C SER A 187 3.47 -6.66 -4.83
N MET A 188 4.60 -5.97 -5.09
CA MET A 188 5.18 -5.85 -6.43
C MET A 188 6.37 -6.78 -6.69
N LEU A 189 7.16 -7.09 -5.68
CA LEU A 189 8.40 -7.87 -5.79
C LEU A 189 8.37 -9.19 -5.03
N GLY A 190 7.44 -9.41 -4.08
CA GLY A 190 7.38 -10.57 -3.19
C GLY A 190 7.06 -11.92 -3.86
N TYR A 191 7.00 -11.97 -5.19
CA TYR A 191 6.67 -13.19 -5.94
C TYR A 191 7.89 -14.10 -6.14
N ARG A 192 7.75 -15.39 -5.79
CA ARG A 192 8.80 -16.40 -5.94
C ARG A 192 8.88 -16.99 -7.36
N ARG A 193 8.92 -16.15 -8.41
CA ARG A 193 9.01 -16.59 -9.82
C ARG A 193 9.95 -15.70 -10.63
N GLY A 194 10.67 -16.32 -11.56
CA GLY A 194 11.61 -15.63 -12.44
C GLY A 194 12.66 -14.84 -11.65
N ARG A 195 12.99 -13.63 -12.11
CA ARG A 195 13.96 -12.75 -11.45
C ARG A 195 13.45 -12.17 -10.12
N LEU A 196 12.12 -12.11 -9.92
CA LEU A 196 11.52 -11.60 -8.70
C LEU A 196 11.87 -12.42 -7.46
N GLN A 197 12.09 -13.75 -7.61
CA GLN A 197 12.52 -14.58 -6.50
C GLN A 197 13.84 -14.12 -5.86
N TRP A 198 14.66 -13.37 -6.60
CA TRP A 198 15.92 -12.82 -6.09
C TRP A 198 15.79 -11.35 -5.68
N LEU A 199 15.04 -10.55 -6.44
CA LEU A 199 14.78 -9.15 -6.14
C LEU A 199 13.92 -8.98 -4.88
N GLY A 200 12.91 -9.82 -4.68
CA GLY A 200 12.00 -9.75 -3.54
C GLY A 200 12.53 -10.35 -2.23
N THR A 201 13.81 -10.75 -2.15
CA THR A 201 14.34 -11.39 -0.92
C THR A 201 14.52 -10.43 0.26
N ALA A 202 14.44 -9.13 0.06
CA ALA A 202 14.65 -8.10 1.08
C ALA A 202 13.38 -7.27 1.37
N GLY A 203 12.29 -7.51 0.64
CA GLY A 203 10.98 -6.86 0.82
C GLY A 203 10.06 -7.63 1.71
#